data_1513bbad1fc87a40ea72d66d69acd57c
#
_entry.id   1513bbad1fc87a40ea72d66d69acd57c
#
_cell.length_a   1.000
_cell.length_b   1.000
_cell.length_c   1.000
_cell.angle_alpha   90.00
_cell.angle_beta   90.00
_cell.angle_gamma   90.00
#
_symmetry.space_group_name_H-M   'P 1'
#
loop_
_entity.id
_entity.type
_entity.pdbx_description
1 polymer ?
#
loop_
_entity_poly.entity_id
_entity_poly.type
_entity_poly.pdbx_seq_one_letter_code
_entity_poly.pdbx_strand_id
1 'polypeptide(L)'
;MGIEAVYRRPNTSKPAPGHKIYPYLLRGLKIERPDHAWAMDTTYIPMRRGFVYLAAVVDVFSRRVLAHRVSITMEAAFCVEAVREALAKHGRPEIFNTDQGSQFTSLEFTDVLLDAKIAISMDGKGAWRDNVFVERLWRTVKYEEVYLRAYDSVSEARATTAKYLAFYNQGRPHSSLDGRTPDEAYFGTQAMVMAA
;
A
#
# COMPACT_ATOMS: atom_id res chain seq x y z
N MET A 1 -43.71 4.41 12.62
CA MET A 1 -43.09 5.76 12.66
C MET A 1 -41.70 5.62 12.08
N GLY A 2 -41.47 6.10 10.83
CA GLY A 2 -40.15 6.14 10.25
C GLY A 2 -39.39 7.37 10.78
N ILE A 3 -38.42 7.15 11.64
CA ILE A 3 -37.50 8.22 12.08
C ILE A 3 -36.33 8.18 11.09
N GLU A 4 -36.36 9.03 10.07
CA GLU A 4 -35.18 9.26 9.24
C GLU A 4 -34.27 10.27 9.94
N ALA A 5 -32.99 9.90 10.08
CA ALA A 5 -31.98 10.81 10.63
C ALA A 5 -31.79 12.01 9.67
N VAL A 6 -32.02 13.22 10.14
CA VAL A 6 -31.91 14.50 9.38
C VAL A 6 -30.42 14.80 9.01
N TYR A 7 -29.48 13.93 9.29
CA TYR A 7 -28.07 14.14 9.01
C TYR A 7 -27.73 13.63 7.62
N ARG A 8 -27.64 14.54 6.65
CA ARG A 8 -27.09 14.25 5.32
C ARG A 8 -25.61 13.93 5.50
N ARG A 9 -25.21 12.65 5.33
CA ARG A 9 -23.81 12.25 5.36
C ARG A 9 -23.03 13.14 4.39
N PRO A 10 -21.97 13.86 4.82
CA PRO A 10 -21.17 14.65 3.92
C PRO A 10 -20.60 13.73 2.84
N ASN A 11 -20.77 14.11 1.57
CA ASN A 11 -20.17 13.38 0.45
C ASN A 11 -18.70 13.78 0.39
N THR A 12 -17.85 13.07 1.15
CA THR A 12 -16.42 13.39 1.35
C THR A 12 -15.55 13.06 0.14
N SER A 13 -16.12 12.37 -0.87
CA SER A 13 -15.40 11.94 -2.08
C SER A 13 -15.99 12.60 -3.32
N LYS A 14 -15.88 13.91 -3.44
CA LYS A 14 -16.13 14.59 -4.72
C LYS A 14 -14.83 14.53 -5.53
N PRO A 15 -14.84 13.98 -6.79
CA PRO A 15 -13.68 14.07 -7.66
C PRO A 15 -13.32 15.54 -7.86
N ALA A 16 -12.05 15.90 -7.68
CA ALA A 16 -11.59 17.23 -8.03
C ALA A 16 -11.57 17.36 -9.57
N PRO A 17 -11.84 18.57 -10.13
CA PRO A 17 -11.72 18.79 -11.57
C PRO A 17 -10.33 18.41 -12.07
N GLY A 18 -10.24 17.62 -13.14
CA GLY A 18 -8.98 17.19 -13.73
C GLY A 18 -8.43 15.85 -13.23
N HIS A 19 -9.06 15.22 -12.24
CA HIS A 19 -8.64 13.87 -11.80
C HIS A 19 -9.00 12.83 -12.85
N LYS A 20 -7.98 12.15 -13.39
CA LYS A 20 -8.15 11.06 -14.35
C LYS A 20 -8.25 9.73 -13.62
N ILE A 21 -9.30 8.96 -13.93
CA ILE A 21 -9.47 7.58 -13.48
C ILE A 21 -8.92 6.66 -14.56
N TYR A 22 -8.09 5.71 -14.17
CA TYR A 22 -7.49 4.72 -15.06
C TYR A 22 -8.25 3.40 -14.97
N PRO A 23 -8.23 2.56 -16.05
CA PRO A 23 -8.91 1.28 -16.04
C PRO A 23 -8.25 0.29 -15.08
N TYR A 24 -9.01 -0.68 -14.57
CA TYR A 24 -8.48 -1.78 -13.78
C TYR A 24 -7.84 -2.84 -14.69
N LEU A 25 -6.53 -3.03 -14.57
CA LEU A 25 -5.73 -3.88 -15.45
C LEU A 25 -5.44 -5.28 -14.89
N LEU A 26 -5.72 -5.53 -13.59
CA LEU A 26 -5.37 -6.81 -12.96
C LEU A 26 -6.46 -7.88 -13.09
N ARG A 27 -7.63 -7.58 -13.69
CA ARG A 27 -8.71 -8.55 -13.83
C ARG A 27 -8.32 -9.70 -14.75
N GLY A 28 -8.26 -10.92 -14.17
CA GLY A 28 -7.88 -12.12 -14.91
C GLY A 28 -6.38 -12.20 -15.24
N LEU A 29 -5.59 -11.21 -14.84
CA LEU A 29 -4.15 -11.24 -15.04
C LEU A 29 -3.50 -12.18 -14.00
N LYS A 30 -2.74 -13.16 -14.47
CA LYS A 30 -1.93 -14.02 -13.61
C LYS A 30 -0.60 -13.32 -13.32
N ILE A 31 -0.37 -13.00 -12.07
CA ILE A 31 0.88 -12.41 -11.61
C ILE A 31 1.87 -13.55 -11.33
N GLU A 32 2.92 -13.69 -12.13
CA GLU A 32 3.80 -14.86 -12.15
C GLU A 32 5.22 -14.59 -11.66
N ARG A 33 5.60 -13.33 -11.46
CA ARG A 33 6.95 -12.94 -11.07
C ARG A 33 6.98 -11.64 -10.27
N PRO A 34 8.05 -11.40 -9.49
CA PRO A 34 8.28 -10.09 -8.89
C PRO A 34 8.26 -8.96 -9.93
N ASP A 35 7.86 -7.78 -9.50
CA ASP A 35 7.79 -6.55 -10.30
C ASP A 35 6.88 -6.61 -11.55
N HIS A 36 6.01 -7.63 -11.64
CA HIS A 36 4.94 -7.66 -12.64
C HIS A 36 3.87 -6.64 -12.32
N ALA A 37 3.42 -6.59 -11.06
CA ALA A 37 2.51 -5.57 -10.57
C ALA A 37 2.85 -5.18 -9.13
N TRP A 38 2.84 -3.86 -8.87
CA TRP A 38 2.87 -3.32 -7.52
C TRP A 38 1.49 -2.77 -7.17
N ALA A 39 1.17 -2.76 -5.89
CA ALA A 39 -0.04 -2.17 -5.37
C ALA A 39 0.29 -1.21 -4.24
N MET A 40 -0.50 -0.14 -4.11
CA MET A 40 -0.36 0.83 -3.03
C MET A 40 -1.71 1.19 -2.44
N ASP A 41 -1.72 1.41 -1.15
CA ASP A 41 -2.87 1.91 -0.41
C ASP A 41 -2.40 2.66 0.85
N THR A 42 -3.34 3.31 1.52
CA THR A 42 -3.11 4.02 2.78
C THR A 42 -4.03 3.51 3.88
N THR A 43 -3.54 3.51 5.11
CA THR A 43 -4.35 3.14 6.26
C THR A 43 -4.09 4.04 7.45
N TYR A 44 -5.01 4.03 8.43
CA TYR A 44 -4.87 4.73 9.70
C TYR A 44 -4.13 3.86 10.72
N ILE A 45 -3.22 4.47 11.44
CA ILE A 45 -2.55 3.91 12.61
C ILE A 45 -3.02 4.71 13.83
N PRO A 46 -3.85 4.14 14.71
CA PRO A 46 -4.29 4.81 15.93
C PRO A 46 -3.10 5.04 16.87
N MET A 47 -3.11 6.17 17.53
CA MET A 47 -2.15 6.58 18.55
C MET A 47 -2.89 6.81 19.87
N ARG A 48 -2.17 7.01 20.97
CA ARG A 48 -2.79 7.40 22.24
C ARG A 48 -3.63 8.67 22.10
N ARG A 49 -3.20 9.62 21.24
CA ARG A 49 -3.96 10.82 20.87
C ARG A 49 -3.98 10.97 19.35
N GLY A 50 -5.17 10.81 18.74
CA GLY A 50 -5.34 10.92 17.30
C GLY A 50 -4.84 9.70 16.53
N PHE A 51 -4.32 9.94 15.34
CA PHE A 51 -3.84 8.89 14.43
C PHE A 51 -2.80 9.47 13.47
N VAL A 52 -2.05 8.59 12.82
CA VAL A 52 -1.21 8.90 11.66
C VAL A 52 -1.64 8.03 10.47
N TYR A 53 -1.22 8.42 9.29
CA TYR A 53 -1.43 7.65 8.06
C TYR A 53 -0.18 6.80 7.77
N LEU A 54 -0.40 5.58 7.32
CA LEU A 54 0.64 4.70 6.79
C LEU A 54 0.31 4.41 5.33
N ALA A 55 1.23 4.70 4.43
CA ALA A 55 1.20 4.27 3.04
C ALA A 55 2.24 3.19 2.81
N ALA A 56 1.93 2.19 1.99
CA ALA A 56 2.89 1.15 1.60
C ALA A 56 2.76 0.77 0.13
N VAL A 57 3.89 0.57 -0.51
CA VAL A 57 4.03 -0.03 -1.85
C VAL A 57 4.38 -1.50 -1.67
N VAL A 58 3.62 -2.38 -2.29
CA VAL A 58 3.72 -3.84 -2.13
C VAL A 58 3.87 -4.50 -3.49
N ASP A 59 4.82 -5.38 -3.63
CA ASP A 59 4.89 -6.29 -4.78
C ASP A 59 3.78 -7.34 -4.69
N VAL A 60 2.94 -7.42 -5.71
CA VAL A 60 1.75 -8.27 -5.70
C VAL A 60 2.10 -9.76 -5.77
N PHE A 61 3.21 -10.13 -6.38
CA PHE A 61 3.66 -11.52 -6.47
C PHE A 61 4.17 -12.02 -5.11
N SER A 62 5.17 -11.35 -4.55
CA SER A 62 5.88 -11.78 -3.36
C SER A 62 5.26 -11.31 -2.04
N ARG A 63 4.31 -10.38 -2.07
CA ARG A 63 3.75 -9.67 -0.90
C ARG A 63 4.77 -8.78 -0.20
N ARG A 64 5.95 -8.60 -0.75
CA ARG A 64 7.01 -7.78 -0.17
C ARG A 64 6.61 -6.31 -0.10
N VAL A 65 6.78 -5.70 1.06
CA VAL A 65 6.67 -4.25 1.22
C VAL A 65 7.97 -3.63 0.69
N LEU A 66 7.87 -2.92 -0.43
CA LEU A 66 9.01 -2.32 -1.13
C LEU A 66 9.40 -0.97 -0.53
N ALA A 67 8.40 -0.18 -0.16
CA ALA A 67 8.57 1.09 0.54
C ALA A 67 7.34 1.40 1.39
N HIS A 68 7.52 2.23 2.41
CA HIS A 68 6.42 2.72 3.25
C HIS A 68 6.71 4.12 3.77
N ARG A 69 5.66 4.86 4.13
CA ARG A 69 5.75 6.19 4.75
C ARG A 69 4.70 6.36 5.83
N VAL A 70 5.08 7.04 6.90
CA VAL A 70 4.15 7.47 7.96
C VAL A 70 4.05 8.99 7.92
N SER A 71 2.82 9.51 7.83
CA SER A 71 2.52 10.94 7.76
C SER A 71 1.43 11.34 8.75
N ILE A 72 1.43 12.59 9.18
CA ILE A 72 0.36 13.21 9.97
C ILE A 72 -0.76 13.78 9.10
N THR A 73 -0.51 13.94 7.79
CA THR A 73 -1.46 14.44 6.79
C THR A 73 -1.66 13.40 5.69
N MET A 74 -2.83 13.40 5.05
CA MET A 74 -3.17 12.50 3.92
C MET A 74 -3.01 13.24 2.57
N GLU A 75 -1.87 13.92 2.40
CA GLU A 75 -1.52 14.59 1.15
C GLU A 75 -0.90 13.62 0.13
N ALA A 76 -0.93 13.95 -1.16
CA ALA A 76 -0.33 13.09 -2.19
C ALA A 76 1.20 12.95 -2.02
N ALA A 77 1.87 13.96 -1.47
CA ALA A 77 3.33 14.04 -1.36
C ALA A 77 3.96 12.81 -0.67
N PHE A 78 3.40 12.34 0.48
CA PHE A 78 4.01 11.19 1.17
C PHE A 78 3.80 9.86 0.41
N CYS A 79 2.75 9.76 -0.40
CA CYS A 79 2.55 8.64 -1.33
C CYS A 79 3.57 8.68 -2.47
N VAL A 80 3.79 9.86 -3.04
CA VAL A 80 4.82 10.10 -4.08
C VAL A 80 6.22 9.75 -3.58
N GLU A 81 6.57 10.15 -2.36
CA GLU A 81 7.86 9.79 -1.74
C GLU A 81 8.03 8.28 -1.60
N ALA A 82 6.98 7.56 -1.20
CA ALA A 82 7.04 6.09 -1.09
C ALA A 82 7.24 5.44 -2.46
N VAL A 83 6.54 5.92 -3.50
CA VAL A 83 6.71 5.41 -4.87
C VAL A 83 8.12 5.69 -5.38
N ARG A 84 8.62 6.91 -5.24
CA ARG A 84 9.99 7.27 -5.66
C ARG A 84 11.05 6.42 -4.98
N GLU A 85 10.90 6.16 -3.68
CA GLU A 85 11.81 5.27 -2.96
C GLU A 85 11.74 3.83 -3.50
N ALA A 86 10.54 3.29 -3.72
CA ALA A 86 10.37 1.95 -4.28
C ALA A 86 11.03 1.84 -5.66
N LEU A 87 10.78 2.82 -6.54
CA LEU A 87 11.39 2.86 -7.89
C LEU A 87 12.92 2.95 -7.83
N ALA A 88 13.47 3.76 -6.94
CA ALA A 88 14.92 3.91 -6.80
C ALA A 88 15.62 2.64 -6.31
N LYS A 89 14.96 1.84 -5.44
CA LYS A 89 15.54 0.64 -4.83
C LYS A 89 15.31 -0.64 -5.62
N HIS A 90 14.18 -0.74 -6.30
CA HIS A 90 13.71 -2.00 -6.88
C HIS A 90 13.49 -1.94 -8.40
N GLY A 91 13.72 -0.79 -9.02
CA GLY A 91 13.39 -0.59 -10.43
C GLY A 91 11.90 -0.27 -10.60
N ARG A 92 11.30 -0.72 -11.69
CA ARG A 92 9.91 -0.39 -12.03
C ARG A 92 9.07 -1.64 -12.27
N PRO A 93 7.78 -1.65 -11.85
CA PRO A 93 6.83 -2.67 -12.24
C PRO A 93 6.31 -2.41 -13.67
N GLU A 94 5.64 -3.39 -14.24
CA GLU A 94 4.84 -3.18 -15.46
C GLU A 94 3.54 -2.45 -15.17
N ILE A 95 2.88 -2.80 -14.04
CA ILE A 95 1.59 -2.23 -13.62
C ILE A 95 1.71 -1.72 -12.18
N PHE A 96 1.12 -0.55 -11.94
CA PHE A 96 0.96 0.00 -10.60
C PHE A 96 -0.53 0.17 -10.28
N ASN A 97 -1.02 -0.53 -9.25
CA ASN A 97 -2.43 -0.55 -8.87
C ASN A 97 -2.70 0.26 -7.59
N THR A 98 -3.75 1.07 -7.61
CA THR A 98 -4.25 1.83 -6.46
C THR A 98 -5.77 1.82 -6.42
N ASP A 99 -6.36 2.34 -5.36
CA ASP A 99 -7.75 2.77 -5.38
C ASP A 99 -7.92 4.12 -6.10
N GLN A 100 -9.15 4.64 -6.12
CA GLN A 100 -9.48 5.94 -6.71
C GLN A 100 -9.42 7.08 -5.69
N GLY A 101 -8.62 6.97 -4.64
CA GLY A 101 -8.42 8.01 -3.65
C GLY A 101 -7.86 9.30 -4.26
N SER A 102 -8.18 10.45 -3.65
CA SER A 102 -7.75 11.76 -4.16
C SER A 102 -6.23 11.89 -4.24
N GLN A 103 -5.49 11.26 -3.34
CA GLN A 103 -4.02 11.22 -3.34
C GLN A 103 -3.46 10.47 -4.56
N PHE A 104 -4.14 9.39 -5.02
CA PHE A 104 -3.69 8.56 -6.13
C PHE A 104 -4.17 9.04 -7.51
N THR A 105 -5.24 9.84 -7.55
CA THR A 105 -5.75 10.46 -8.77
C THR A 105 -5.17 11.86 -9.02
N SER A 106 -4.33 12.37 -8.11
CA SER A 106 -3.64 13.65 -8.28
C SER A 106 -2.63 13.60 -9.44
N LEU A 107 -2.42 14.72 -10.12
CA LEU A 107 -1.42 14.82 -11.19
C LEU A 107 -0.02 14.53 -10.66
N GLU A 108 0.31 15.04 -9.47
CA GLU A 108 1.61 14.82 -8.83
C GLU A 108 1.94 13.32 -8.67
N PHE A 109 0.94 12.50 -8.32
CA PHE A 109 1.12 11.06 -8.17
C PHE A 109 1.17 10.34 -9.52
N THR A 110 0.22 10.65 -10.42
CA THR A 110 0.13 9.96 -11.72
C THR A 110 1.30 10.28 -12.63
N ASP A 111 1.83 11.50 -12.59
CA ASP A 111 2.97 11.92 -13.40
C ASP A 111 4.24 11.10 -13.07
N VAL A 112 4.48 10.79 -11.80
CA VAL A 112 5.61 9.92 -11.41
C VAL A 112 5.54 8.55 -12.06
N LEU A 113 4.36 7.96 -12.16
CA LEU A 113 4.17 6.65 -12.79
C LEU A 113 4.27 6.74 -14.32
N LEU A 114 3.70 7.79 -14.92
CA LEU A 114 3.75 8.03 -16.36
C LEU A 114 5.18 8.31 -16.84
N ASP A 115 5.94 9.14 -16.13
CA ASP A 115 7.34 9.43 -16.40
C ASP A 115 8.21 8.17 -16.34
N ALA A 116 7.90 7.27 -15.41
CA ALA A 116 8.55 5.97 -15.30
C ALA A 116 8.03 4.95 -16.33
N LYS A 117 7.08 5.31 -17.20
CA LYS A 117 6.44 4.43 -18.20
C LYS A 117 5.79 3.19 -17.58
N ILE A 118 5.10 3.37 -16.47
CA ILE A 118 4.37 2.33 -15.75
C ILE A 118 2.90 2.40 -16.14
N ALA A 119 2.26 1.28 -16.41
CA ALA A 119 0.82 1.22 -16.65
C ALA A 119 0.06 1.43 -15.34
N ILE A 120 -0.79 2.45 -15.30
CA ILE A 120 -1.60 2.77 -14.13
C ILE A 120 -2.88 1.95 -14.15
N SER A 121 -3.17 1.29 -13.05
CA SER A 121 -4.39 0.54 -12.79
C SER A 121 -5.11 1.12 -11.58
N MET A 122 -6.43 1.28 -11.66
CA MET A 122 -7.23 1.75 -10.53
C MET A 122 -8.41 0.82 -10.30
N ASP A 123 -8.62 0.45 -9.04
CA ASP A 123 -9.74 -0.38 -8.63
C ASP A 123 -11.08 0.28 -8.97
N GLY A 124 -12.07 -0.51 -9.36
CA GLY A 124 -13.43 -0.01 -9.56
C GLY A 124 -14.02 0.51 -8.25
N LYS A 125 -14.89 1.53 -8.32
CA LYS A 125 -15.57 2.06 -7.16
C LYS A 125 -16.37 0.96 -6.44
N GLY A 126 -15.99 0.64 -5.20
CA GLY A 126 -16.61 -0.43 -4.40
C GLY A 126 -16.08 -1.84 -4.68
N ALA A 127 -15.08 -2.02 -5.53
CA ALA A 127 -14.48 -3.29 -5.85
C ALA A 127 -13.33 -3.65 -4.87
N TRP A 128 -13.68 -3.80 -3.58
CA TRP A 128 -12.72 -4.13 -2.51
C TRP A 128 -11.85 -5.37 -2.77
N ARG A 129 -12.32 -6.29 -3.63
CA ARG A 129 -11.54 -7.48 -4.00
C ARG A 129 -10.33 -7.17 -4.88
N ASP A 130 -10.31 -6.01 -5.49
CA ASP A 130 -9.30 -5.64 -6.48
C ASP A 130 -7.97 -5.22 -5.81
N ASN A 131 -8.01 -4.76 -4.53
CA ASN A 131 -6.82 -4.42 -3.75
C ASN A 131 -6.59 -5.32 -2.52
N VAL A 132 -7.09 -6.55 -2.57
CA VAL A 132 -7.06 -7.53 -1.47
C VAL A 132 -5.64 -7.78 -0.91
N PHE A 133 -4.61 -7.57 -1.70
CA PHE A 133 -3.22 -7.82 -1.29
C PHE A 133 -2.74 -6.82 -0.25
N VAL A 134 -3.01 -5.54 -0.47
CA VAL A 134 -2.66 -4.48 0.49
C VAL A 134 -3.61 -4.49 1.68
N GLU A 135 -4.89 -4.81 1.48
CA GLU A 135 -5.84 -4.97 2.59
C GLU A 135 -5.41 -6.10 3.55
N ARG A 136 -4.89 -7.21 3.03
CA ARG A 136 -4.32 -8.29 3.86
C ARG A 136 -3.07 -7.84 4.62
N LEU A 137 -2.22 -7.02 4.01
CA LEU A 137 -1.10 -6.40 4.72
C LEU A 137 -1.63 -5.55 5.87
N TRP A 138 -2.63 -4.69 5.64
CA TRP A 138 -3.20 -3.85 6.69
C TRP A 138 -3.78 -4.66 7.84
N ARG A 139 -4.49 -5.73 7.53
CA ARG A 139 -4.97 -6.63 8.57
C ARG A 139 -3.83 -7.18 9.41
N THR A 140 -2.79 -7.68 8.77
CA THR A 140 -1.62 -8.26 9.44
C THR A 140 -0.91 -7.21 10.30
N VAL A 141 -0.59 -6.04 9.76
CA VAL A 141 0.04 -4.93 10.49
C VAL A 141 -0.81 -4.49 11.70
N LYS A 142 -2.13 -4.37 11.51
CA LYS A 142 -3.02 -3.93 12.59
C LYS A 142 -3.10 -4.93 13.73
N TYR A 143 -3.28 -6.21 13.44
CA TYR A 143 -3.47 -7.22 14.47
C TYR A 143 -2.17 -7.70 15.12
N GLU A 144 -1.06 -7.70 14.40
CA GLU A 144 0.20 -8.21 14.92
C GLU A 144 1.10 -7.12 15.52
N GLU A 145 0.85 -5.84 15.21
CA GLU A 145 1.66 -4.72 15.72
C GLU A 145 0.81 -3.59 16.31
N VAL A 146 -0.07 -2.98 15.52
CA VAL A 146 -0.71 -1.70 15.87
C VAL A 146 -1.64 -1.82 17.07
N TYR A 147 -2.53 -2.82 17.10
CA TYR A 147 -3.51 -3.00 18.18
C TYR A 147 -2.91 -3.54 19.48
N LEU A 148 -1.67 -3.98 19.43
CA LEU A 148 -0.93 -4.42 20.62
C LEU A 148 -0.21 -3.24 21.31
N ARG A 149 -0.26 -2.03 20.74
CA ARG A 149 0.49 -0.88 21.20
C ARG A 149 -0.41 0.36 21.32
N ALA A 150 0.08 1.33 22.09
CA ALA A 150 -0.51 2.66 22.21
C ALA A 150 0.60 3.68 21.98
N TYR A 151 0.91 3.98 20.72
CA TYR A 151 1.99 4.89 20.36
C TYR A 151 1.80 6.28 20.98
N ASP A 152 2.84 6.78 21.65
CA ASP A 152 2.86 8.09 22.30
C ASP A 152 3.28 9.22 21.35
N SER A 153 4.06 8.88 20.32
CA SER A 153 4.59 9.86 19.36
C SER A 153 4.62 9.33 17.93
N VAL A 154 4.64 10.25 16.97
CA VAL A 154 4.78 9.94 15.53
C VAL A 154 6.12 9.25 15.24
N SER A 155 7.18 9.65 15.93
CA SER A 155 8.51 9.02 15.78
C SER A 155 8.50 7.58 16.26
N GLU A 156 7.82 7.28 17.35
CA GLU A 156 7.64 5.91 17.85
C GLU A 156 6.82 5.07 16.87
N ALA A 157 5.66 5.57 16.41
CA ALA A 157 4.84 4.88 15.42
C ALA A 157 5.63 4.57 14.15
N ARG A 158 6.44 5.53 13.67
CA ARG A 158 7.30 5.36 12.49
C ARG A 158 8.37 4.28 12.71
N ALA A 159 9.11 4.36 13.81
CA ALA A 159 10.20 3.42 14.10
C ALA A 159 9.68 1.99 14.30
N THR A 160 8.59 1.84 15.04
CA THR A 160 8.02 0.52 15.35
C THR A 160 7.38 -0.11 14.13
N THR A 161 6.64 0.68 13.33
CA THR A 161 6.08 0.20 12.05
C THR A 161 7.19 -0.21 11.09
N ALA A 162 8.27 0.56 10.99
CA ALA A 162 9.42 0.19 10.15
C ALA A 162 10.06 -1.13 10.59
N LYS A 163 10.26 -1.32 11.89
CA LYS A 163 10.78 -2.57 12.47
C LYS A 163 9.85 -3.76 12.17
N TYR A 164 8.54 -3.56 12.33
CA TYR A 164 7.57 -4.61 12.04
C TYR A 164 7.56 -4.98 10.55
N LEU A 165 7.57 -3.99 9.64
CA LEU A 165 7.58 -4.25 8.20
C LEU A 165 8.88 -4.90 7.72
N ALA A 166 10.02 -4.62 8.38
CA ALA A 166 11.25 -5.36 8.13
C ALA A 166 11.10 -6.85 8.54
N PHE A 167 10.56 -7.12 9.73
CA PHE A 167 10.23 -8.48 10.17
C PHE A 167 9.21 -9.16 9.22
N TYR A 168 8.17 -8.44 8.80
CA TYR A 168 7.17 -8.94 7.84
C TYR A 168 7.82 -9.43 6.55
N ASN A 169 8.79 -8.69 6.01
CA ASN A 169 9.51 -9.07 4.79
C ASN A 169 10.47 -10.25 5.02
N GLN A 170 11.25 -10.21 6.10
CA GLN A 170 12.41 -11.09 6.31
C GLN A 170 12.11 -12.34 7.12
N GLY A 171 11.18 -12.26 8.06
CA GLY A 171 10.99 -13.30 9.07
C GLY A 171 9.58 -13.89 9.14
N ARG A 172 8.58 -13.25 8.52
CA ARG A 172 7.20 -13.72 8.62
C ARG A 172 6.84 -14.66 7.47
N PRO A 173 6.57 -15.97 7.75
CA PRO A 173 6.14 -16.90 6.71
C PRO A 173 4.69 -16.61 6.26
N HIS A 174 4.41 -16.85 4.99
CA HIS A 174 3.08 -16.65 4.40
C HIS A 174 2.53 -17.93 3.79
N SER A 175 1.31 -18.32 4.17
CA SER A 175 0.64 -19.50 3.62
C SER A 175 0.42 -19.43 2.11
N SER A 176 0.16 -18.22 1.57
CA SER A 176 0.01 -18.00 0.12
C SER A 176 1.33 -18.04 -0.66
N LEU A 177 2.45 -18.17 0.02
CA LEU A 177 3.80 -18.28 -0.54
C LEU A 177 4.45 -19.64 -0.16
N ASP A 178 3.64 -20.65 0.14
CA ASP A 178 4.08 -21.97 0.57
C ASP A 178 5.00 -21.93 1.80
N GLY A 179 4.70 -21.05 2.74
CA GLY A 179 5.47 -20.86 3.97
C GLY A 179 6.73 -20.00 3.83
N ARG A 180 7.05 -19.52 2.62
CA ARG A 180 8.18 -18.61 2.40
C ARG A 180 7.88 -17.23 2.96
N THR A 181 8.94 -16.48 3.26
CA THR A 181 8.86 -15.05 3.56
C THR A 181 8.69 -14.23 2.27
N PRO A 182 8.21 -12.99 2.35
CA PRO A 182 8.18 -12.09 1.20
C PRO A 182 9.54 -11.88 0.53
N ASP A 183 10.63 -11.79 1.31
CA ASP A 183 11.98 -11.63 0.77
C ASP A 183 12.45 -12.89 0.01
N GLU A 184 12.20 -14.08 0.54
CA GLU A 184 12.48 -15.34 -0.16
C GLU A 184 11.68 -15.48 -1.47
N ALA A 185 10.43 -15.02 -1.48
CA ALA A 185 9.61 -15.04 -2.68
C ALA A 185 10.04 -13.98 -3.71
N TYR A 186 10.56 -12.84 -3.26
CA TYR A 186 10.99 -11.74 -4.14
C TYR A 186 12.37 -11.98 -4.74
N PHE A 187 13.36 -12.33 -3.91
CA PHE A 187 14.75 -12.51 -4.35
C PHE A 187 15.07 -13.93 -4.81
N GLY A 188 14.22 -14.91 -4.49
CA GLY A 188 14.52 -16.33 -4.64
C GLY A 188 15.40 -16.87 -3.50
N THR A 189 15.19 -18.11 -3.13
CA THR A 189 15.86 -18.74 -1.98
C THR A 189 17.39 -18.81 -2.13
N GLN A 190 17.91 -18.86 -3.35
CA GLN A 190 19.36 -18.94 -3.62
C GLN A 190 20.09 -17.60 -3.43
N ALA A 191 19.43 -16.47 -3.68
CA ALA A 191 20.07 -15.16 -3.54
C ALA A 191 20.32 -14.77 -2.07
N MET A 192 19.53 -15.27 -1.14
CA MET A 192 19.68 -14.96 0.30
C MET A 192 20.84 -15.73 0.95
N VAL A 193 21.18 -16.92 0.44
CA VAL A 193 22.31 -17.73 0.97
C VAL A 193 23.67 -17.13 0.61
N MET A 194 23.75 -16.31 -0.45
CA MET A 194 25.01 -15.67 -0.88
C MET A 194 25.25 -14.29 -0.19
N ALA A 195 24.27 -13.76 0.55
CA ALA A 195 24.35 -12.46 1.22
C ALA A 195 24.51 -12.55 2.76
N ALA A 196 24.52 -13.77 3.30
CA ALA A 196 24.73 -14.07 4.72
C ALA A 196 26.16 -14.58 4.96
#